data_077122723c2d245dc4eaf4d39f510a9a
#
_entry.id   077122723c2d245dc4eaf4d39f510a9a
#
_cell.length_a   1.000
_cell.length_b   1.000
_cell.length_c   1.000
_cell.angle_alpha   90.00
_cell.angle_beta   90.00
_cell.angle_gamma   90.00
#
_symmetry.space_group_name_H-M   'P 1'
#
loop_
_entity.id
_entity.type
_entity.pdbx_description
1 polymer ?
#
loop_
_entity_poly.entity_id
_entity_poly.type
_entity_poly.pdbx_seq_one_letter_code
_entity_poly.pdbx_strand_id
1 'polypeptide(L)'
;DGLVVGDLDNDGREDIVSVHESDSEYDSSEFDPDYIPDSEGHVRIAFAGATPSDWVNVTLAEGADSPAPEDADIADVNGDGFLDVIVAAELSHLIYLQNPGPDDARQGEAWERLILPMTKGNGSYIRVFFADLDGDNTPEVIAANKGAQRPGPGDLARSTPVSIFSVTGDPLVADAWHETVLGRYSVPQNAQPVDLDADGDLDIVVGSRGENRLAWFENRSSLEQLSFIEHAIGIVGGTASGFNLEYADLNNDGRTDIIGAIGTESLASSLGWLEQPKDKDSAWIHHPIGSLAPDAITGIVLTDIDGDGDSDAFVGSYSSGPREGDGEVKASDALGRLAWFENPGATKVISSVWPRHDVSRRKRGMFDKFIARDIDGDGDIDLLGTRGNSAPFDGVFWLEQQRTEEPSARFTPARQNESPEMPLP
;
A
#
# COMPACT_ATOMS: atom_id res chain seq x y z
N ASP A 1 -3.93 5.95 -5.76
CA ASP A 1 -4.15 5.37 -4.45
C ASP A 1 -3.78 3.87 -4.51
N GLY A 2 -4.67 2.90 -4.44
CA GLY A 2 -4.32 1.47 -4.45
C GLY A 2 -4.02 0.88 -5.83
N LEU A 3 -3.20 -0.18 -5.83
CA LEU A 3 -2.73 -0.88 -7.02
C LEU A 3 -2.40 -2.34 -6.66
N VAL A 4 -2.91 -3.29 -7.43
CA VAL A 4 -2.54 -4.71 -7.34
C VAL A 4 -2.53 -5.33 -8.74
N VAL A 5 -1.73 -6.37 -8.96
CA VAL A 5 -1.60 -7.05 -10.26
C VAL A 5 -1.89 -8.54 -10.12
N GLY A 6 -2.52 -9.11 -11.15
CA GLY A 6 -2.82 -10.53 -11.27
C GLY A 6 -3.56 -10.83 -12.55
N ASP A 7 -3.60 -12.10 -12.94
CA ASP A 7 -4.30 -12.57 -14.15
C ASP A 7 -5.81 -12.77 -13.83
N LEU A 8 -6.62 -11.73 -14.10
CA LEU A 8 -8.03 -11.73 -13.72
C LEU A 8 -8.96 -12.37 -14.77
N ASP A 9 -8.50 -12.56 -16.01
CA ASP A 9 -9.27 -13.24 -17.05
C ASP A 9 -8.65 -14.59 -17.50
N ASN A 10 -7.61 -15.05 -16.76
CA ASN A 10 -6.90 -16.31 -16.99
C ASN A 10 -6.34 -16.45 -18.43
N ASP A 11 -5.88 -15.34 -19.00
CA ASP A 11 -5.27 -15.34 -20.34
C ASP A 11 -3.74 -15.53 -20.30
N GLY A 12 -3.16 -15.62 -19.11
CA GLY A 12 -1.74 -15.84 -18.83
C GLY A 12 -0.92 -14.55 -18.76
N ARG A 13 -1.55 -13.38 -18.73
CA ARG A 13 -0.93 -12.07 -18.53
C ARG A 13 -1.45 -11.42 -17.26
N GLU A 14 -0.58 -10.69 -16.58
CA GLU A 14 -1.00 -9.94 -15.40
C GLU A 14 -1.78 -8.68 -15.81
N ASP A 15 -2.97 -8.53 -15.23
CA ASP A 15 -3.82 -7.36 -15.32
C ASP A 15 -3.56 -6.43 -14.12
N ILE A 16 -4.05 -5.20 -14.21
CA ILE A 16 -3.85 -4.19 -13.16
C ILE A 16 -5.21 -3.81 -12.58
N VAL A 17 -5.44 -4.08 -11.30
CA VAL A 17 -6.53 -3.47 -10.54
C VAL A 17 -6.02 -2.16 -9.96
N SER A 18 -6.75 -1.09 -10.17
CA SER A 18 -6.44 0.21 -9.58
C SER A 18 -7.68 0.87 -9.00
N VAL A 19 -7.49 1.60 -7.91
CA VAL A 19 -8.52 2.41 -7.28
C VAL A 19 -8.10 3.86 -7.26
N HIS A 20 -9.07 4.74 -7.41
CA HIS A 20 -8.85 6.17 -7.40
C HIS A 20 -9.88 6.87 -6.52
N GLU A 21 -9.41 7.49 -5.47
CA GLU A 21 -10.18 8.42 -4.67
C GLU A 21 -10.28 9.75 -5.40
N SER A 22 -11.47 10.29 -5.53
CA SER A 22 -11.61 11.67 -5.93
C SER A 22 -11.82 12.54 -4.69
N ASP A 23 -10.84 13.31 -4.34
CA ASP A 23 -10.79 14.21 -3.19
C ASP A 23 -11.81 15.34 -3.18
N SER A 24 -12.82 15.31 -4.02
CA SER A 24 -13.76 16.41 -4.14
C SER A 24 -14.66 16.50 -2.90
N GLU A 25 -14.33 17.42 -2.01
CA GLU A 25 -15.20 17.99 -0.98
C GLU A 25 -15.72 17.04 0.10
N TYR A 26 -15.00 15.97 0.42
CA TYR A 26 -15.39 15.03 1.41
C TYR A 26 -14.95 15.46 2.82
N ASP A 27 -15.92 15.76 3.68
CA ASP A 27 -15.69 15.98 5.11
C ASP A 27 -16.02 14.73 5.93
N SER A 28 -15.01 13.97 6.28
CA SER A 28 -15.12 12.75 7.06
C SER A 28 -15.34 12.98 8.56
N SER A 29 -15.38 14.23 9.02
CA SER A 29 -15.62 14.52 10.44
C SER A 29 -17.04 14.15 10.88
N GLU A 30 -17.97 14.05 9.94
CA GLU A 30 -19.33 13.58 10.14
C GLU A 30 -19.56 12.32 9.30
N PHE A 31 -19.37 11.15 9.95
CA PHE A 31 -19.66 9.89 9.30
C PHE A 31 -21.16 9.77 9.00
N ASP A 32 -21.54 9.69 7.74
CA ASP A 32 -22.89 9.50 7.25
C ASP A 32 -22.97 8.24 6.37
N PRO A 33 -23.57 7.13 6.85
CA PRO A 33 -23.69 5.90 6.06
C PRO A 33 -24.57 6.04 4.82
N ASP A 34 -25.34 7.12 4.74
CA ASP A 34 -26.20 7.44 3.60
C ASP A 34 -25.56 8.50 2.67
N TYR A 35 -24.32 8.93 2.98
CA TYR A 35 -23.60 9.87 2.14
C TYR A 35 -23.42 9.29 0.72
N ILE A 36 -23.85 10.05 -0.25
CA ILE A 36 -23.61 9.75 -1.67
C ILE A 36 -22.50 10.68 -2.14
N PRO A 37 -21.28 10.17 -2.37
CA PRO A 37 -20.19 11.01 -2.83
C PRO A 37 -20.54 11.62 -4.18
N ASP A 38 -20.35 12.93 -4.29
CA ASP A 38 -20.40 13.66 -5.57
C ASP A 38 -19.05 13.53 -6.28
N SER A 39 -18.49 12.33 -6.24
CA SER A 39 -17.11 12.07 -6.60
C SER A 39 -17.01 11.12 -7.79
N GLU A 40 -15.90 11.23 -8.52
CA GLU A 40 -15.55 10.36 -9.64
C GLU A 40 -14.63 9.20 -9.20
N GLY A 41 -14.62 8.85 -7.90
CA GLY A 41 -13.86 7.70 -7.38
C GLY A 41 -14.28 6.40 -8.07
N HIS A 42 -13.32 5.55 -8.37
CA HIS A 42 -13.60 4.33 -9.13
C HIS A 42 -12.65 3.18 -8.80
N VAL A 43 -13.14 1.97 -9.06
CA VAL A 43 -12.38 0.73 -9.12
C VAL A 43 -12.32 0.30 -10.58
N ARG A 44 -11.12 0.09 -11.11
CA ARG A 44 -10.90 -0.31 -12.51
C ARG A 44 -9.93 -1.46 -12.63
N ILE A 45 -10.15 -2.27 -13.67
CA ILE A 45 -9.16 -3.22 -14.16
C ILE A 45 -8.65 -2.71 -15.51
N ALA A 46 -7.33 -2.67 -15.67
CA ALA A 46 -6.70 -2.55 -16.96
C ALA A 46 -6.25 -3.96 -17.38
N PHE A 47 -6.99 -4.58 -18.30
CA PHE A 47 -6.66 -5.88 -18.86
C PHE A 47 -5.52 -5.74 -19.84
N ALA A 48 -4.50 -6.58 -19.67
CA ALA A 48 -3.32 -6.60 -20.53
C ALA A 48 -3.67 -7.06 -21.97
N GLY A 49 -3.07 -6.39 -22.93
CA GLY A 49 -3.16 -6.75 -24.34
C GLY A 49 -1.96 -7.55 -24.84
N ALA A 50 -1.77 -7.57 -26.14
CA ALA A 50 -0.68 -8.33 -26.77
C ALA A 50 0.70 -7.68 -26.62
N THR A 51 0.76 -6.40 -26.27
CA THR A 51 1.99 -5.65 -26.06
C THR A 51 1.91 -4.86 -24.75
N PRO A 52 3.03 -4.49 -24.13
CA PRO A 52 3.06 -3.76 -22.85
C PRO A 52 2.32 -2.41 -22.84
N SER A 53 2.04 -1.86 -24.02
CA SER A 53 1.29 -0.60 -24.17
C SER A 53 -0.20 -0.78 -24.48
N ASP A 54 -0.66 -2.03 -24.65
CA ASP A 54 -2.06 -2.32 -25.02
C ASP A 54 -2.86 -2.68 -23.77
N TRP A 55 -3.70 -1.79 -23.29
CA TRP A 55 -4.54 -2.01 -22.10
C TRP A 55 -6.00 -1.71 -22.40
N VAL A 56 -6.89 -2.55 -21.90
CA VAL A 56 -8.34 -2.34 -21.99
C VAL A 56 -8.90 -2.07 -20.60
N ASN A 57 -9.32 -0.84 -20.34
CA ASN A 57 -9.88 -0.45 -19.06
C ASN A 57 -11.34 -0.86 -18.92
N VAL A 58 -11.67 -1.48 -17.80
CA VAL A 58 -13.04 -1.86 -17.40
C VAL A 58 -13.30 -1.27 -16.01
N THR A 59 -14.39 -0.55 -15.85
CA THR A 59 -14.83 0.00 -14.55
C THR A 59 -15.73 -1.03 -13.86
N LEU A 60 -15.38 -1.42 -12.63
CA LEU A 60 -16.15 -2.35 -11.81
C LEU A 60 -17.15 -1.61 -10.89
N ALA A 61 -16.73 -0.49 -10.35
CA ALA A 61 -17.54 0.36 -9.48
C ALA A 61 -17.10 1.81 -9.61
N GLU A 62 -18.03 2.74 -9.46
CA GLU A 62 -17.74 4.19 -9.46
C GLU A 62 -18.74 4.98 -8.62
N GLY A 63 -18.36 6.16 -8.17
CA GLY A 63 -19.22 7.08 -7.43
C GLY A 63 -19.73 6.48 -6.11
N ALA A 64 -21.03 6.51 -5.90
CA ALA A 64 -21.68 5.99 -4.68
C ALA A 64 -21.45 4.49 -4.46
N ASP A 65 -21.13 3.76 -5.49
CA ASP A 65 -20.88 2.33 -5.45
C ASP A 65 -19.46 1.99 -4.97
N SER A 66 -18.57 2.97 -4.95
CA SER A 66 -17.20 2.86 -4.47
C SER A 66 -16.77 4.18 -3.81
N PRO A 67 -17.25 4.47 -2.59
CA PRO A 67 -17.04 5.76 -1.95
C PRO A 67 -15.61 5.90 -1.42
N ALA A 68 -14.83 6.78 -2.06
CA ALA A 68 -13.43 7.04 -1.75
C ALA A 68 -12.58 5.75 -1.64
N PRO A 69 -12.45 4.97 -2.73
CA PRO A 69 -11.66 3.74 -2.70
C PRO A 69 -10.16 4.07 -2.62
N GLU A 70 -9.47 3.48 -1.63
CA GLU A 70 -8.07 3.79 -1.30
C GLU A 70 -7.11 2.64 -1.59
N ASP A 71 -7.54 1.40 -1.39
CA ASP A 71 -6.71 0.22 -1.64
C ASP A 71 -7.55 -0.94 -2.15
N ALA A 72 -6.90 -1.90 -2.78
CA ALA A 72 -7.51 -3.14 -3.22
C ALA A 72 -6.51 -4.29 -3.15
N ASP A 73 -7.03 -5.50 -2.98
CA ASP A 73 -6.29 -6.73 -3.09
C ASP A 73 -7.10 -7.80 -3.84
N ILE A 74 -6.44 -8.86 -4.28
CA ILE A 74 -7.04 -9.91 -5.12
C ILE A 74 -6.73 -11.31 -4.58
N ALA A 75 -7.76 -12.17 -4.57
CA ALA A 75 -7.62 -13.59 -4.28
C ALA A 75 -8.84 -14.38 -4.78
N ASP A 76 -8.70 -15.67 -4.96
CA ASP A 76 -9.81 -16.59 -5.24
C ASP A 76 -10.51 -16.95 -3.92
N VAL A 77 -11.58 -16.22 -3.59
CA VAL A 77 -12.29 -16.36 -2.30
C VAL A 77 -13.32 -17.48 -2.34
N ASN A 78 -13.94 -17.70 -3.50
CA ASN A 78 -15.01 -18.68 -3.66
C ASN A 78 -14.51 -20.05 -4.14
N GLY A 79 -13.22 -20.18 -4.45
CA GLY A 79 -12.58 -21.42 -4.89
C GLY A 79 -12.92 -21.83 -6.33
N ASP A 80 -13.32 -20.87 -7.18
CA ASP A 80 -13.69 -21.16 -8.58
C ASP A 80 -12.51 -21.02 -9.56
N GLY A 81 -11.35 -20.60 -9.09
CA GLY A 81 -10.11 -20.44 -9.85
C GLY A 81 -9.95 -19.09 -10.52
N PHE A 82 -10.82 -18.11 -10.20
CA PHE A 82 -10.72 -16.74 -10.69
C PHE A 82 -10.48 -15.77 -9.52
N LEU A 83 -9.63 -14.76 -9.75
CA LEU A 83 -9.29 -13.81 -8.70
C LEU A 83 -10.42 -12.80 -8.50
N ASP A 84 -10.99 -12.79 -7.31
CA ASP A 84 -11.92 -11.77 -6.82
C ASP A 84 -11.18 -10.54 -6.34
N VAL A 85 -11.90 -9.43 -6.12
CA VAL A 85 -11.33 -8.17 -5.65
C VAL A 85 -11.95 -7.76 -4.32
N ILE A 86 -11.12 -7.37 -3.35
CA ILE A 86 -11.55 -6.63 -2.16
C ILE A 86 -11.08 -5.18 -2.26
N VAL A 87 -11.94 -4.24 -1.85
CA VAL A 87 -11.64 -2.80 -1.89
C VAL A 87 -11.83 -2.20 -0.51
N ALA A 88 -10.84 -1.41 -0.07
CA ALA A 88 -10.95 -0.55 1.09
C ALA A 88 -11.48 0.83 0.68
N ALA A 89 -12.59 1.27 1.27
CA ALA A 89 -13.14 2.59 1.06
C ALA A 89 -12.95 3.48 2.30
N GLU A 90 -12.32 4.63 2.13
CA GLU A 90 -12.13 5.60 3.22
C GLU A 90 -13.46 6.14 3.76
N LEU A 91 -14.49 6.13 2.92
CA LEU A 91 -15.87 6.40 3.30
C LEU A 91 -16.58 5.11 3.70
N SER A 92 -16.09 4.49 4.75
CA SER A 92 -16.89 3.60 5.55
C SER A 92 -17.08 2.15 5.15
N HIS A 93 -16.45 1.50 4.27
CA HIS A 93 -16.65 0.05 4.19
C HIS A 93 -15.63 -0.72 3.34
N LEU A 94 -15.70 -2.04 3.42
CA LEU A 94 -15.01 -2.97 2.55
C LEU A 94 -16.01 -3.50 1.51
N ILE A 95 -15.57 -3.57 0.25
CA ILE A 95 -16.39 -3.99 -0.88
C ILE A 95 -15.77 -5.23 -1.50
N TYR A 96 -16.49 -6.34 -1.46
CA TYR A 96 -16.13 -7.56 -2.19
C TYR A 96 -16.76 -7.52 -3.58
N LEU A 97 -15.97 -7.84 -4.60
CA LEU A 97 -16.35 -7.91 -6.01
C LEU A 97 -15.98 -9.30 -6.53
N GLN A 98 -16.98 -10.10 -6.86
CA GLN A 98 -16.80 -11.45 -7.37
C GLN A 98 -16.51 -11.46 -8.86
N ASN A 99 -15.45 -12.15 -9.23
CA ASN A 99 -15.08 -12.34 -10.63
C ASN A 99 -16.12 -13.24 -11.34
N PRO A 100 -16.72 -12.80 -12.46
CA PRO A 100 -17.71 -13.60 -13.18
C PRO A 100 -17.10 -14.73 -14.06
N GLY A 101 -15.78 -14.87 -14.05
CA GLY A 101 -15.04 -15.80 -14.90
C GLY A 101 -14.60 -15.20 -16.24
N PRO A 102 -13.74 -15.91 -16.98
CA PRO A 102 -12.95 -15.36 -18.10
C PRO A 102 -13.79 -14.87 -19.28
N ASP A 103 -14.99 -15.44 -19.50
CA ASP A 103 -15.85 -15.04 -20.62
C ASP A 103 -16.48 -13.65 -20.37
N ASP A 104 -16.69 -13.27 -19.12
CA ASP A 104 -17.41 -12.06 -18.70
C ASP A 104 -16.55 -11.09 -17.84
N ALA A 105 -15.30 -11.45 -17.49
CA ALA A 105 -14.41 -10.62 -16.67
C ALA A 105 -14.21 -9.20 -17.24
N ARG A 106 -14.23 -9.05 -18.55
CA ARG A 106 -14.10 -7.75 -19.25
C ARG A 106 -15.42 -6.99 -19.37
N GLN A 107 -16.48 -7.42 -18.69
CA GLN A 107 -17.78 -6.75 -18.59
C GLN A 107 -18.02 -6.31 -17.14
N GLY A 108 -17.76 -5.03 -16.84
CA GLY A 108 -17.81 -4.53 -15.46
C GLY A 108 -19.14 -4.75 -14.75
N GLU A 109 -20.26 -4.71 -15.48
CA GLU A 109 -21.58 -4.99 -14.96
C GLU A 109 -21.84 -6.48 -14.61
N ALA A 110 -20.97 -7.38 -15.04
CA ALA A 110 -21.07 -8.81 -14.69
C ALA A 110 -20.45 -9.12 -13.32
N TRP A 111 -19.62 -8.22 -12.78
CA TRP A 111 -19.03 -8.37 -11.46
C TRP A 111 -20.07 -8.13 -10.37
N GLU A 112 -20.47 -9.21 -9.68
CA GLU A 112 -21.38 -9.09 -8.54
C GLU A 112 -20.67 -8.53 -7.31
N ARG A 113 -21.39 -7.76 -6.51
CA ARG A 113 -20.81 -6.96 -5.43
C ARG A 113 -21.50 -7.18 -4.09
N LEU A 114 -20.73 -7.27 -3.02
CA LEU A 114 -21.22 -7.24 -1.63
C LEU A 114 -20.40 -6.23 -0.81
N ILE A 115 -21.08 -5.33 -0.12
CA ILE A 115 -20.47 -4.57 0.99
C ILE A 115 -20.46 -5.46 2.21
N LEU A 116 -19.30 -5.68 2.84
CA LEU A 116 -19.20 -6.46 4.06
C LEU A 116 -20.06 -5.80 5.14
N PRO A 117 -21.14 -6.46 5.63
CA PRO A 117 -22.21 -5.80 6.38
C PRO A 117 -21.76 -5.19 7.71
N MET A 118 -20.75 -5.81 8.37
CA MET A 118 -20.21 -5.32 9.64
C MET A 118 -19.35 -4.04 9.46
N THR A 119 -18.92 -3.74 8.24
CA THR A 119 -18.11 -2.56 7.92
C THR A 119 -18.95 -1.40 7.43
N LYS A 120 -20.16 -1.67 6.95
CA LYS A 120 -21.02 -0.64 6.36
C LYS A 120 -21.38 0.42 7.38
N GLY A 121 -20.98 1.64 7.07
CA GLY A 121 -21.26 2.72 7.97
C GLY A 121 -20.41 2.74 9.25
N ASN A 122 -19.31 2.03 9.29
CA ASN A 122 -18.57 1.81 10.53
C ASN A 122 -17.07 2.13 10.38
N GLY A 123 -16.75 3.37 10.10
CA GLY A 123 -15.38 3.86 10.13
C GLY A 123 -14.79 4.21 8.77
N SER A 124 -13.51 3.98 8.61
CA SER A 124 -12.72 4.36 7.43
C SER A 124 -11.61 3.33 7.23
N TYR A 125 -11.43 2.87 6.01
CA TYR A 125 -10.45 1.84 5.66
C TYR A 125 -9.52 2.36 4.57
N ILE A 126 -8.20 2.24 4.79
CA ILE A 126 -7.19 2.80 3.88
C ILE A 126 -6.25 1.72 3.32
N ARG A 127 -6.21 0.54 3.95
CA ARG A 127 -5.49 -0.64 3.48
C ARG A 127 -6.33 -1.88 3.71
N VAL A 128 -6.25 -2.81 2.77
CA VAL A 128 -6.91 -4.10 2.82
C VAL A 128 -6.01 -5.17 2.23
N PHE A 129 -6.06 -6.37 2.77
CA PHE A 129 -5.27 -7.50 2.30
C PHE A 129 -6.09 -8.77 2.33
N PHE A 130 -5.79 -9.67 1.40
CA PHE A 130 -6.19 -11.07 1.47
C PHE A 130 -5.03 -11.93 1.98
N ALA A 131 -5.32 -12.89 2.83
CA ALA A 131 -4.37 -13.91 3.25
C ALA A 131 -5.09 -15.16 3.75
N ASP A 132 -4.62 -16.34 3.38
CA ASP A 132 -5.02 -17.60 4.01
C ASP A 132 -4.28 -17.73 5.35
N LEU A 133 -4.95 -17.40 6.45
CA LEU A 133 -4.36 -17.31 7.77
C LEU A 133 -4.47 -18.60 8.56
N ASP A 134 -5.35 -19.52 8.19
CA ASP A 134 -5.54 -20.78 8.92
C ASP A 134 -5.21 -22.02 8.08
N GLY A 135 -4.84 -21.83 6.81
CA GLY A 135 -4.39 -22.89 5.91
C GLY A 135 -5.53 -23.70 5.29
N ASP A 136 -6.76 -23.15 5.26
CA ASP A 136 -7.92 -23.85 4.68
C ASP A 136 -8.08 -23.58 3.16
N ASN A 137 -7.23 -22.76 2.57
CA ASN A 137 -7.21 -22.25 1.20
C ASN A 137 -8.35 -21.29 0.86
N THR A 138 -9.06 -20.78 1.86
CA THR A 138 -10.02 -19.69 1.68
C THR A 138 -9.41 -18.43 2.29
N PRO A 139 -9.00 -17.43 1.51
CA PRO A 139 -8.32 -16.27 2.06
C PRO A 139 -9.27 -15.42 2.91
N GLU A 140 -8.80 -15.02 4.09
CA GLU A 140 -9.42 -14.01 4.93
C GLU A 140 -9.12 -12.61 4.41
N VAL A 141 -10.02 -11.67 4.70
CA VAL A 141 -9.79 -10.23 4.53
C VAL A 141 -9.23 -9.64 5.83
N ILE A 142 -8.15 -8.87 5.73
CA ILE A 142 -7.52 -8.19 6.86
C ILE A 142 -7.63 -6.69 6.62
N ALA A 143 -8.17 -5.94 7.58
CA ALA A 143 -8.24 -4.48 7.46
C ALA A 143 -8.17 -3.77 8.81
N ALA A 144 -7.61 -2.55 8.77
CA ALA A 144 -7.54 -1.65 9.91
C ALA A 144 -8.57 -0.53 9.73
N ASN A 145 -9.49 -0.41 10.71
CA ASN A 145 -10.45 0.69 10.75
C ASN A 145 -9.82 1.93 11.37
N LYS A 146 -9.40 2.91 10.57
CA LYS A 146 -8.77 4.14 11.09
C LYS A 146 -9.76 5.13 11.72
N GLY A 147 -11.06 4.84 11.66
CA GLY A 147 -12.14 5.56 12.37
C GLY A 147 -12.69 6.76 11.63
N ALA A 148 -11.87 7.54 10.94
CA ALA A 148 -12.28 8.68 10.12
C ALA A 148 -11.27 8.90 8.99
N GLN A 149 -11.70 9.48 7.88
CA GLN A 149 -10.79 9.81 6.76
C GLN A 149 -9.69 10.76 7.21
N ARG A 150 -10.05 11.86 7.86
CA ARG A 150 -9.11 12.86 8.41
C ARG A 150 -9.19 12.88 9.93
N PRO A 151 -8.50 11.93 10.62
CA PRO A 151 -8.61 11.81 12.07
C PRO A 151 -8.25 13.10 12.79
N GLY A 152 -9.19 13.60 13.57
CA GLY A 152 -9.00 14.77 14.46
C GLY A 152 -8.63 14.36 15.88
N PRO A 153 -8.51 15.34 16.82
CA PRO A 153 -8.15 15.06 18.22
C PRO A 153 -9.11 14.09 18.93
N GLY A 154 -10.38 14.07 18.53
CA GLY A 154 -11.38 13.13 19.06
C GLY A 154 -11.12 11.69 18.62
N ASP A 155 -10.68 11.50 17.39
CA ASP A 155 -10.36 10.19 16.82
C ASP A 155 -9.06 9.63 17.42
N LEU A 156 -8.07 10.49 17.62
CA LEU A 156 -6.84 10.13 18.31
C LEU A 156 -7.05 9.68 19.76
N ALA A 157 -8.16 10.06 20.38
CA ALA A 157 -8.53 9.64 21.74
C ALA A 157 -9.36 8.35 21.77
N ARG A 158 -9.71 7.78 20.62
CA ARG A 158 -10.50 6.55 20.51
C ARG A 158 -9.63 5.42 19.96
N SER A 159 -9.97 4.19 20.33
CA SER A 159 -9.39 2.98 19.73
C SER A 159 -10.40 2.32 18.82
N THR A 160 -10.02 2.05 17.60
CA THR A 160 -10.79 1.36 16.57
C THR A 160 -10.21 -0.02 16.27
N PRO A 161 -11.00 -0.96 15.74
CA PRO A 161 -10.54 -2.31 15.56
C PRO A 161 -9.59 -2.46 14.36
N VAL A 162 -8.67 -3.39 14.50
CA VAL A 162 -8.05 -4.14 13.41
C VAL A 162 -8.73 -5.49 13.38
N SER A 163 -9.26 -5.88 12.23
CA SER A 163 -10.12 -7.05 12.12
C SER A 163 -9.72 -7.98 10.99
N ILE A 164 -10.05 -9.24 11.18
CA ILE A 164 -10.00 -10.29 10.18
C ILE A 164 -11.45 -10.63 9.86
N PHE A 165 -11.79 -10.73 8.58
CA PHE A 165 -13.10 -11.10 8.10
C PHE A 165 -12.99 -12.41 7.34
N SER A 166 -13.56 -13.48 7.90
CA SER A 166 -13.62 -14.79 7.27
C SER A 166 -14.98 -15.04 6.64
N VAL A 167 -15.04 -15.85 5.60
CA VAL A 167 -16.25 -16.23 4.90
C VAL A 167 -16.50 -17.72 5.01
N THR A 168 -17.76 -18.10 5.19
CA THR A 168 -18.16 -19.52 5.21
C THR A 168 -19.33 -19.73 4.24
N GLY A 169 -19.02 -20.32 3.09
CA GLY A 169 -20.00 -20.54 2.02
C GLY A 169 -19.91 -19.48 0.91
N ASP A 170 -21.04 -18.99 0.42
CA ASP A 170 -21.10 -18.07 -0.70
C ASP A 170 -20.73 -16.64 -0.27
N PRO A 171 -19.62 -16.06 -0.81
CA PRO A 171 -19.16 -14.71 -0.45
C PRO A 171 -20.15 -13.58 -0.80
N LEU A 172 -21.10 -13.82 -1.68
CA LEU A 172 -22.16 -12.85 -2.01
C LEU A 172 -23.32 -12.84 -1.01
N VAL A 173 -23.28 -13.75 -0.03
CA VAL A 173 -24.28 -13.81 1.05
C VAL A 173 -23.78 -13.07 2.28
N ALA A 174 -24.46 -12.01 2.69
CA ALA A 174 -24.06 -11.16 3.82
C ALA A 174 -23.81 -11.94 5.13
N ASP A 175 -24.67 -12.91 5.45
CA ASP A 175 -24.58 -13.72 6.68
C ASP A 175 -23.44 -14.75 6.63
N ALA A 176 -22.76 -14.92 5.50
CA ALA A 176 -21.59 -15.81 5.37
C ALA A 176 -20.32 -15.20 5.95
N TRP A 177 -20.26 -13.89 6.10
CA TRP A 177 -19.09 -13.17 6.60
C TRP A 177 -19.11 -13.01 8.12
N HIS A 178 -17.94 -13.22 8.73
CA HIS A 178 -17.75 -13.14 10.19
C HIS A 178 -16.53 -12.26 10.50
N GLU A 179 -16.67 -11.38 11.50
CA GLU A 179 -15.60 -10.51 11.96
C GLU A 179 -14.92 -11.09 13.21
N THR A 180 -13.60 -11.20 13.18
CA THR A 180 -12.76 -11.45 14.34
C THR A 180 -11.90 -10.22 14.61
N VAL A 181 -12.12 -9.56 15.76
CA VAL A 181 -11.31 -8.40 16.15
C VAL A 181 -9.97 -8.89 16.69
N LEU A 182 -8.88 -8.55 15.98
CA LEU A 182 -7.53 -8.90 16.35
C LEU A 182 -7.00 -8.02 17.49
N GLY A 183 -7.21 -6.70 17.39
CA GLY A 183 -6.80 -5.72 18.38
C GLY A 183 -7.50 -4.38 18.19
N ARG A 184 -7.22 -3.42 19.09
CA ARG A 184 -7.77 -2.07 19.02
C ARG A 184 -6.69 -1.03 19.24
N TYR A 185 -6.60 -0.06 18.33
CA TYR A 185 -5.55 0.96 18.32
C TYR A 185 -6.13 2.34 18.01
N SER A 186 -5.39 3.38 18.39
CA SER A 186 -5.72 4.74 17.96
C SER A 186 -5.28 4.95 16.52
N VAL A 187 -6.25 5.21 15.63
CA VAL A 187 -6.02 5.44 14.20
C VAL A 187 -5.08 4.38 13.59
N PRO A 188 -5.44 3.08 13.61
CA PRO A 188 -4.68 2.08 12.89
C PRO A 188 -4.82 2.31 11.39
N GLN A 189 -3.71 2.21 10.65
CA GLN A 189 -3.69 2.51 9.21
C GLN A 189 -3.28 1.32 8.34
N ASN A 190 -2.64 0.33 8.94
CA ASN A 190 -2.13 -0.84 8.23
C ASN A 190 -2.27 -2.09 9.10
N ALA A 191 -2.52 -3.22 8.47
CA ALA A 191 -2.54 -4.55 9.09
C ALA A 191 -2.11 -5.57 8.03
N GLN A 192 -0.82 -5.65 7.78
CA GLN A 192 -0.26 -6.34 6.62
C GLN A 192 0.16 -7.77 6.97
N PRO A 193 -0.27 -8.79 6.18
CA PRO A 193 0.19 -10.16 6.34
C PRO A 193 1.65 -10.31 5.90
N VAL A 194 2.43 -11.04 6.67
CA VAL A 194 3.84 -11.36 6.40
C VAL A 194 4.28 -12.52 7.28
N ASP A 195 5.04 -13.47 6.75
CA ASP A 195 5.74 -14.48 7.56
C ASP A 195 6.96 -13.81 8.23
N LEU A 196 6.75 -13.27 9.44
CA LEU A 196 7.74 -12.43 10.10
C LEU A 196 8.80 -13.25 10.85
N ASP A 197 8.45 -14.40 11.39
CA ASP A 197 9.39 -15.27 12.13
C ASP A 197 9.89 -16.47 11.32
N ALA A 198 9.52 -16.53 10.03
CA ALA A 198 9.95 -17.55 9.09
C ALA A 198 9.55 -18.97 9.50
N ASP A 199 8.38 -19.12 10.14
CA ASP A 199 7.85 -20.43 10.51
C ASP A 199 6.89 -21.03 9.45
N GLY A 200 6.56 -20.26 8.42
CA GLY A 200 5.76 -20.65 7.26
C GLY A 200 4.30 -20.24 7.34
N ASP A 201 3.86 -19.68 8.46
CA ASP A 201 2.51 -19.15 8.64
C ASP A 201 2.54 -17.62 8.45
N LEU A 202 1.47 -17.02 7.87
CA LEU A 202 1.39 -15.58 7.73
C LEU A 202 0.97 -14.92 9.05
N ASP A 203 1.86 -14.10 9.58
CA ASP A 203 1.62 -13.20 10.71
C ASP A 203 0.94 -11.90 10.25
N ILE A 204 0.59 -11.01 11.19
CA ILE A 204 0.06 -9.69 10.85
C ILE A 204 0.87 -8.60 11.57
N VAL A 205 1.41 -7.66 10.80
CA VAL A 205 2.03 -6.45 11.37
C VAL A 205 1.06 -5.28 11.28
N VAL A 206 0.74 -4.71 12.43
CA VAL A 206 -0.20 -3.58 12.58
C VAL A 206 0.56 -2.29 12.79
N GLY A 207 0.20 -1.25 12.02
CA GLY A 207 0.68 0.11 12.20
C GLY A 207 -0.40 1.05 12.74
N SER A 208 -0.11 1.73 13.86
CA SER A 208 -0.98 2.74 14.48
C SER A 208 -0.36 4.12 14.42
N ARG A 209 -0.96 5.01 13.63
CA ARG A 209 -0.55 6.42 13.54
C ARG A 209 -0.81 7.17 14.84
N GLY A 210 -1.93 6.92 15.49
CA GLY A 210 -2.30 7.64 16.72
C GLY A 210 -1.38 7.31 17.90
N GLU A 211 -0.77 6.12 17.88
CA GLU A 211 0.15 5.65 18.92
C GLU A 211 1.62 5.74 18.51
N ASN A 212 1.92 6.02 17.23
CA ASN A 212 3.26 5.91 16.64
C ASN A 212 3.91 4.55 16.97
N ARG A 213 3.16 3.48 16.77
CA ARG A 213 3.48 2.15 17.25
C ARG A 213 3.26 1.11 16.15
N LEU A 214 4.12 0.10 16.15
CA LEU A 214 3.91 -1.16 15.46
C LEU A 214 3.59 -2.27 16.47
N ALA A 215 2.79 -3.24 16.07
CA ALA A 215 2.54 -4.47 16.79
C ALA A 215 2.62 -5.65 15.81
N TRP A 216 3.10 -6.78 16.29
CA TRP A 216 3.15 -8.02 15.55
C TRP A 216 2.20 -9.03 16.19
N PHE A 217 1.34 -9.62 15.40
CA PHE A 217 0.46 -10.69 15.78
C PHE A 217 0.98 -11.99 15.18
N GLU A 218 1.72 -12.74 16.03
CA GLU A 218 2.25 -14.05 15.69
C GLU A 218 1.09 -15.02 15.46
N ASN A 219 1.02 -15.63 14.30
CA ASN A 219 -0.03 -16.57 13.94
C ASN A 219 0.16 -17.91 14.68
N ARG A 220 -0.92 -18.40 15.24
CA ARG A 220 -1.03 -19.71 15.90
C ARG A 220 -2.33 -20.41 15.51
N SER A 221 -2.85 -20.04 14.34
CA SER A 221 -4.11 -20.53 13.80
C SER A 221 -4.06 -22.01 13.43
N SER A 222 -5.19 -22.57 13.22
CA SER A 222 -5.39 -23.92 12.72
C SER A 222 -6.63 -23.93 11.85
N LEU A 223 -6.84 -24.92 11.00
CA LEU A 223 -8.03 -25.12 10.17
C LEU A 223 -9.38 -24.95 10.89
N GLU A 224 -9.41 -25.01 12.22
CA GLU A 224 -10.63 -24.92 13.01
C GLU A 224 -10.80 -23.56 13.71
N GLN A 225 -9.69 -22.78 13.84
CA GLN A 225 -9.72 -21.57 14.66
C GLN A 225 -8.55 -20.62 14.36
N LEU A 226 -8.88 -19.37 14.09
CA LEU A 226 -7.94 -18.25 14.08
C LEU A 226 -7.44 -17.97 15.50
N SER A 227 -6.13 -17.86 15.66
CA SER A 227 -5.48 -17.63 16.95
C SER A 227 -4.17 -16.86 16.77
N PHE A 228 -4.00 -15.78 17.52
CA PHE A 228 -2.81 -14.92 17.41
C PHE A 228 -2.28 -14.54 18.78
N ILE A 229 -0.95 -14.32 18.86
CA ILE A 229 -0.27 -13.79 20.04
C ILE A 229 0.28 -12.40 19.69
N GLU A 230 -0.18 -11.37 20.40
CA GLU A 230 0.33 -10.01 20.20
C GLU A 230 1.70 -9.82 20.85
N HIS A 231 2.67 -9.34 20.05
CA HIS A 231 3.98 -8.87 20.48
C HIS A 231 4.11 -7.38 20.19
N ALA A 232 4.56 -6.61 21.17
CA ALA A 232 4.86 -5.21 20.95
C ALA A 232 6.20 -5.07 20.24
N ILE A 233 6.24 -4.37 19.10
CA ILE A 233 7.49 -4.00 18.43
C ILE A 233 8.06 -2.77 19.13
N GLY A 234 8.90 -3.00 20.13
CA GLY A 234 9.62 -1.93 20.81
C GLY A 234 10.75 -1.39 19.92
N ILE A 235 10.81 -0.10 19.66
CA ILE A 235 11.79 0.52 18.76
C ILE A 235 12.83 1.30 19.57
N VAL A 236 14.12 1.03 19.31
CA VAL A 236 15.24 1.80 19.85
C VAL A 236 15.83 2.68 18.74
N GLY A 237 15.94 3.97 19.04
CA GLY A 237 16.58 4.93 18.12
C GLY A 237 15.64 5.51 17.07
N GLY A 238 14.33 5.29 17.18
CA GLY A 238 13.34 5.85 16.25
C GLY A 238 11.90 5.61 16.67
N THR A 239 10.98 6.05 15.82
CA THR A 239 9.54 5.75 15.87
C THR A 239 9.06 5.42 14.46
N ALA A 240 7.97 4.69 14.35
CA ALA A 240 7.35 4.31 13.07
C ALA A 240 5.91 4.82 13.00
N SER A 241 5.49 5.29 11.84
CA SER A 241 4.08 5.64 11.57
C SER A 241 3.23 4.41 11.26
N GLY A 242 3.85 3.38 10.65
CA GLY A 242 3.21 2.13 10.27
C GLY A 242 2.23 2.23 9.11
N PHE A 243 2.32 3.27 8.27
CA PHE A 243 1.40 3.45 7.13
C PHE A 243 1.72 2.50 5.99
N ASN A 244 2.88 2.66 5.36
CA ASN A 244 3.38 1.74 4.34
C ASN A 244 4.63 1.05 4.90
N LEU A 245 4.61 -0.27 4.86
CA LEU A 245 5.68 -1.12 5.35
C LEU A 245 6.09 -2.09 4.25
N GLU A 246 7.37 -2.35 4.19
CA GLU A 246 7.97 -3.39 3.36
C GLU A 246 8.83 -4.30 4.23
N TYR A 247 9.11 -5.50 3.73
CA TYR A 247 9.75 -6.55 4.51
C TYR A 247 10.82 -7.26 3.69
N ALA A 248 12.03 -7.34 4.23
CA ALA A 248 13.14 -8.08 3.64
C ALA A 248 14.22 -8.38 4.68
N ASP A 249 15.06 -9.38 4.45
CA ASP A 249 16.30 -9.58 5.20
C ASP A 249 17.39 -8.68 4.59
N LEU A 250 17.49 -7.44 5.09
CA LEU A 250 18.38 -6.42 4.53
C LEU A 250 19.86 -6.64 4.88
N ASN A 251 20.13 -7.32 6.00
CA ASN A 251 21.49 -7.55 6.49
C ASN A 251 21.98 -8.98 6.27
N ASN A 252 21.20 -9.82 5.60
CA ASN A 252 21.47 -11.23 5.31
C ASN A 252 21.74 -12.07 6.59
N ASP A 253 20.99 -11.81 7.65
CA ASP A 253 21.11 -12.55 8.91
C ASP A 253 20.04 -13.65 9.08
N GLY A 254 19.16 -13.81 8.11
CA GLY A 254 18.10 -14.81 8.04
C GLY A 254 16.82 -14.41 8.77
N ARG A 255 16.66 -13.13 9.13
CA ARG A 255 15.44 -12.60 9.76
C ARG A 255 14.84 -11.49 8.91
N THR A 256 13.52 -11.39 8.94
CA THR A 256 12.77 -10.39 8.16
C THR A 256 12.76 -9.05 8.87
N ASP A 257 13.40 -8.05 8.28
CA ASP A 257 13.41 -6.66 8.76
C ASP A 257 12.18 -5.89 8.28
N ILE A 258 11.86 -4.77 8.92
CA ILE A 258 10.73 -3.90 8.56
C ILE A 258 11.25 -2.57 8.03
N ILE A 259 10.80 -2.17 6.84
CA ILE A 259 11.16 -0.91 6.20
C ILE A 259 9.93 -0.01 6.13
N GLY A 260 10.10 1.30 6.33
CA GLY A 260 8.98 2.24 6.25
C GLY A 260 9.36 3.69 6.53
N ALA A 261 8.33 4.51 6.73
CA ALA A 261 8.51 5.85 7.29
C ALA A 261 8.88 5.74 8.76
N ILE A 262 10.19 5.61 9.02
CA ILE A 262 10.78 5.34 10.34
C ILE A 262 11.92 6.32 10.56
N GLY A 263 11.95 6.99 11.73
CA GLY A 263 12.98 7.99 12.01
C GLY A 263 12.87 8.60 13.40
N THR A 264 13.79 9.52 13.70
CA THR A 264 13.83 10.27 14.96
C THR A 264 13.25 11.67 14.84
N GLU A 265 13.46 12.31 13.69
CA GLU A 265 12.99 13.67 13.38
C GLU A 265 12.33 13.64 12.00
N SER A 266 11.31 14.46 11.79
CA SER A 266 10.60 14.51 10.49
C SER A 266 10.15 13.13 10.02
N LEU A 267 9.52 12.35 10.89
CA LEU A 267 9.14 10.95 10.69
C LEU A 267 8.54 10.69 9.30
N ALA A 268 7.59 11.53 8.88
CA ALA A 268 6.93 11.35 7.58
C ALA A 268 7.86 11.41 6.36
N SER A 269 8.99 12.12 6.46
CA SER A 269 9.95 12.29 5.37
C SER A 269 11.16 11.36 5.45
N SER A 270 11.28 10.61 6.56
CA SER A 270 12.43 9.75 6.83
C SER A 270 12.14 8.32 6.40
N LEU A 271 13.03 7.73 5.63
CA LEU A 271 13.05 6.31 5.33
C LEU A 271 14.06 5.63 6.25
N GLY A 272 13.63 4.56 6.89
CA GLY A 272 14.47 3.76 7.75
C GLY A 272 14.00 2.33 7.82
N TRP A 273 14.78 1.48 8.45
CA TRP A 273 14.42 0.11 8.68
C TRP A 273 14.67 -0.30 10.14
N LEU A 274 13.96 -1.32 10.57
CA LEU A 274 14.05 -1.92 11.88
C LEU A 274 14.68 -3.29 11.75
N GLU A 275 15.86 -3.45 12.33
CA GLU A 275 16.54 -4.74 12.42
C GLU A 275 15.77 -5.65 13.38
N GLN A 276 15.34 -6.82 12.88
CA GLN A 276 14.65 -7.80 13.70
C GLN A 276 15.62 -8.41 14.74
N PRO A 277 15.28 -8.36 16.03
CA PRO A 277 16.12 -8.97 17.04
C PRO A 277 16.06 -10.50 16.97
N LYS A 278 17.15 -11.16 17.39
CA LYS A 278 17.18 -12.63 17.50
C LYS A 278 16.18 -13.17 18.53
N ASP A 279 15.95 -12.42 19.59
CA ASP A 279 14.97 -12.71 20.62
C ASP A 279 13.76 -11.80 20.40
N LYS A 280 12.62 -12.39 20.05
CA LYS A 280 11.39 -11.66 19.68
C LYS A 280 10.84 -10.75 20.76
N ASP A 281 11.22 -10.95 22.03
CA ASP A 281 10.85 -10.06 23.13
C ASP A 281 11.82 -8.87 23.28
N SER A 282 12.90 -8.83 22.50
CA SER A 282 13.85 -7.72 22.49
C SER A 282 13.39 -6.57 21.60
N ALA A 283 13.90 -5.37 21.86
CA ALA A 283 13.59 -4.21 21.04
C ALA A 283 14.30 -4.27 19.68
N TRP A 284 13.60 -3.82 18.65
CA TRP A 284 14.10 -3.65 17.29
C TRP A 284 14.99 -2.41 17.19
N ILE A 285 16.03 -2.47 16.43
CA ILE A 285 17.00 -1.37 16.29
C ILE A 285 16.70 -0.61 15.00
N HIS A 286 16.47 0.70 15.10
CA HIS A 286 16.30 1.56 13.95
C HIS A 286 17.63 1.88 13.28
N HIS A 287 17.66 1.73 11.96
CA HIS A 287 18.75 2.15 11.07
C HIS A 287 18.22 3.12 10.02
N PRO A 288 18.86 4.27 9.78
CA PRO A 288 18.42 5.22 8.77
C PRO A 288 18.80 4.75 7.36
N ILE A 289 17.87 4.84 6.42
CA ILE A 289 18.14 4.69 4.98
C ILE A 289 18.40 6.06 4.36
N GLY A 290 17.44 7.00 4.52
CA GLY A 290 17.57 8.32 3.95
C GLY A 290 16.36 9.20 4.20
N SER A 291 16.18 10.24 3.36
CA SER A 291 15.06 11.17 3.51
C SER A 291 14.64 11.77 2.17
N LEU A 292 13.34 11.99 1.99
CA LEU A 292 12.75 12.81 0.93
C LEU A 292 12.29 14.18 1.43
N ALA A 293 12.77 14.60 2.61
CA ALA A 293 12.39 15.90 3.16
C ALA A 293 12.48 17.00 2.09
N PRO A 294 11.47 17.89 2.08
CA PRO A 294 10.41 18.06 3.06
C PRO A 294 9.12 17.30 2.73
N ASP A 295 9.14 16.42 1.73
CA ASP A 295 7.96 15.66 1.31
C ASP A 295 7.78 14.41 2.19
N ALA A 296 6.53 14.04 2.47
CA ALA A 296 6.23 12.81 3.16
C ALA A 296 6.42 11.61 2.23
N ILE A 297 7.01 10.54 2.72
CA ILE A 297 7.10 9.26 2.01
C ILE A 297 5.74 8.59 2.09
N THR A 298 5.23 8.13 0.94
CA THR A 298 3.95 7.44 0.84
C THR A 298 4.08 6.06 0.21
N GLY A 299 4.57 5.97 -1.02
CA GLY A 299 4.80 4.68 -1.69
C GLY A 299 6.20 4.15 -1.41
N ILE A 300 6.29 2.85 -1.17
CA ILE A 300 7.56 2.12 -1.00
C ILE A 300 7.43 0.79 -1.73
N VAL A 301 8.49 0.35 -2.40
CA VAL A 301 8.66 -1.03 -2.87
C VAL A 301 10.13 -1.41 -2.80
N LEU A 302 10.39 -2.66 -2.45
CA LEU A 302 11.74 -3.22 -2.42
C LEU A 302 11.97 -4.10 -3.64
N THR A 303 13.11 -3.88 -4.31
CA THR A 303 13.56 -4.71 -5.43
C THR A 303 15.05 -4.45 -5.71
N ASP A 304 15.71 -5.40 -6.34
CA ASP A 304 17.09 -5.24 -6.82
C ASP A 304 17.11 -4.39 -8.10
N ILE A 305 17.26 -3.08 -7.94
CA ILE A 305 17.20 -2.12 -9.05
C ILE A 305 18.47 -2.14 -9.90
N ASP A 306 19.64 -2.27 -9.28
CA ASP A 306 20.91 -2.21 -9.99
C ASP A 306 21.50 -3.58 -10.38
N GLY A 307 20.90 -4.67 -9.93
CA GLY A 307 21.25 -6.04 -10.30
C GLY A 307 22.43 -6.59 -9.51
N ASP A 308 22.69 -6.08 -8.30
CA ASP A 308 23.78 -6.55 -7.44
C ASP A 308 23.37 -7.67 -6.48
N GLY A 309 22.07 -7.94 -6.38
CA GLY A 309 21.47 -9.01 -5.59
C GLY A 309 20.99 -8.58 -4.19
N ASP A 310 21.23 -7.32 -3.81
CA ASP A 310 20.69 -6.74 -2.57
C ASP A 310 19.38 -5.97 -2.89
N SER A 311 18.43 -5.95 -1.94
CA SER A 311 17.15 -5.22 -2.14
C SER A 311 17.32 -3.73 -1.91
N ASP A 312 17.04 -2.94 -2.93
CA ASP A 312 16.98 -1.48 -2.90
C ASP A 312 15.58 -1.00 -2.51
N ALA A 313 15.46 0.26 -2.10
CA ALA A 313 14.18 0.87 -1.77
C ALA A 313 13.79 1.94 -2.79
N PHE A 314 12.77 1.68 -3.62
CA PHE A 314 12.15 2.70 -4.46
C PHE A 314 11.01 3.37 -3.69
N VAL A 315 10.96 4.71 -3.74
CA VAL A 315 10.01 5.49 -2.93
C VAL A 315 9.34 6.60 -3.72
N GLY A 316 8.06 6.80 -3.41
CA GLY A 316 7.27 7.95 -3.79
C GLY A 316 6.94 8.83 -2.60
N SER A 317 6.61 10.07 -2.89
CA SER A 317 6.32 11.04 -1.84
C SER A 317 5.22 12.01 -2.23
N TYR A 318 4.70 12.71 -1.23
CA TYR A 318 3.90 13.91 -1.44
C TYR A 318 4.07 14.92 -0.30
N SER A 319 3.68 16.17 -0.55
CA SER A 319 3.33 17.13 0.50
C SER A 319 2.23 18.04 -0.04
N SER A 320 1.32 18.44 0.83
CA SER A 320 0.31 19.44 0.46
C SER A 320 0.93 20.84 0.38
N GLY A 321 0.47 21.61 -0.61
CA GLY A 321 0.83 23.01 -0.80
C GLY A 321 2.14 23.24 -1.57
N PRO A 322 2.15 24.31 -2.40
CA PRO A 322 3.32 24.72 -3.14
C PRO A 322 4.38 25.37 -2.25
N ARG A 323 5.60 25.33 -2.74
CA ARG A 323 6.75 26.03 -2.16
C ARG A 323 7.29 27.04 -3.17
N GLU A 324 8.16 27.93 -2.66
CA GLU A 324 8.91 28.85 -3.53
C GLU A 324 9.68 28.02 -4.56
N GLY A 325 9.52 28.34 -5.83
CA GLY A 325 10.13 27.62 -6.94
C GLY A 325 9.29 26.52 -7.60
N ASP A 326 8.17 26.10 -7.02
CA ASP A 326 7.30 25.06 -7.62
C ASP A 326 6.47 25.54 -8.84
N GLY A 327 6.55 26.81 -9.19
CA GLY A 327 5.80 27.38 -10.32
C GLY A 327 4.34 27.71 -9.98
N GLU A 328 3.46 27.73 -11.00
CA GLU A 328 2.04 28.05 -10.81
C GLU A 328 1.24 26.82 -10.38
N VAL A 329 1.17 26.58 -9.08
CA VAL A 329 0.37 25.51 -8.45
C VAL A 329 -0.56 26.12 -7.41
N LYS A 330 -1.70 25.46 -7.17
CA LYS A 330 -2.65 25.89 -6.12
C LYS A 330 -2.14 25.46 -4.76
N ALA A 331 -2.57 26.17 -3.71
CA ALA A 331 -2.23 25.82 -2.32
C ALA A 331 -2.71 24.43 -1.88
N SER A 332 -3.70 23.87 -2.58
CA SER A 332 -4.24 22.53 -2.34
C SER A 332 -3.55 21.43 -3.16
N ASP A 333 -2.71 21.81 -4.14
CA ASP A 333 -2.11 20.80 -4.99
C ASP A 333 -1.08 19.98 -4.19
N ALA A 334 -1.17 18.67 -4.29
CA ALA A 334 -0.14 17.77 -3.80
C ALA A 334 1.08 17.82 -4.72
N LEU A 335 2.27 17.75 -4.15
CA LEU A 335 3.54 17.76 -4.86
C LEU A 335 4.44 16.67 -4.29
N GLY A 336 4.97 15.82 -5.16
CA GLY A 336 5.80 14.70 -4.76
C GLY A 336 6.98 14.47 -5.71
N ARG A 337 7.78 13.48 -5.40
CA ARG A 337 8.91 13.02 -6.22
C ARG A 337 9.08 11.52 -6.13
N LEU A 338 9.87 10.99 -7.04
CA LEU A 338 10.30 9.60 -7.09
C LEU A 338 11.82 9.56 -6.92
N ALA A 339 12.28 8.65 -6.07
CA ALA A 339 13.69 8.37 -5.87
C ALA A 339 13.85 6.90 -5.47
N TRP A 340 15.05 6.36 -5.63
CA TRP A 340 15.42 5.12 -5.01
C TRP A 340 16.68 5.26 -4.17
N PHE A 341 16.83 4.38 -3.20
CA PHE A 341 17.97 4.32 -2.29
C PHE A 341 18.67 2.99 -2.50
N GLU A 342 19.91 3.04 -2.93
CA GLU A 342 20.77 1.89 -3.21
C GLU A 342 21.22 1.25 -1.89
N ASN A 343 20.95 -0.05 -1.73
CA ASN A 343 21.43 -0.80 -0.60
C ASN A 343 22.96 -0.93 -0.68
N PRO A 344 23.72 -0.45 0.30
CA PRO A 344 25.18 -0.50 0.22
C PRO A 344 25.77 -1.89 0.48
N GLY A 345 24.93 -2.92 0.54
CA GLY A 345 25.28 -4.31 0.80
C GLY A 345 25.32 -4.67 2.30
N ALA A 346 25.04 -5.91 2.61
CA ALA A 346 24.83 -6.46 3.96
C ALA A 346 25.89 -6.05 5.00
N THR A 347 27.14 -5.86 4.59
CA THR A 347 28.24 -5.47 5.51
C THR A 347 28.24 -3.99 5.88
N LYS A 348 27.52 -3.14 5.15
CA LYS A 348 27.50 -1.68 5.34
C LYS A 348 26.11 -1.16 5.71
N VAL A 349 25.06 -1.92 5.44
CA VAL A 349 23.66 -1.52 5.60
C VAL A 349 23.35 -0.94 6.98
N ILE A 350 23.97 -1.45 8.03
CA ILE A 350 23.81 -1.00 9.42
C ILE A 350 24.51 0.34 9.69
N SER A 351 25.63 0.62 9.01
CA SER A 351 26.51 1.75 9.36
C SER A 351 26.45 2.93 8.39
N SER A 352 25.70 2.82 7.29
CA SER A 352 25.70 3.79 6.21
C SER A 352 24.29 4.29 5.91
N VAL A 353 24.15 5.58 5.64
CA VAL A 353 23.00 6.12 4.92
C VAL A 353 23.14 5.66 3.47
N TRP A 354 22.06 5.18 2.89
CA TRP A 354 22.07 4.64 1.54
C TRP A 354 22.24 5.74 0.49
N PRO A 355 23.00 5.51 -0.59
CA PRO A 355 23.05 6.41 -1.73
C PRO A 355 21.65 6.66 -2.28
N ARG A 356 21.31 7.94 -2.54
CA ARG A 356 20.03 8.33 -3.09
C ARG A 356 20.15 8.69 -4.56
N HIS A 357 19.26 8.15 -5.37
CA HIS A 357 19.16 8.40 -6.80
C HIS A 357 17.80 9.02 -7.12
N ASP A 358 17.77 10.27 -7.57
CA ASP A 358 16.54 10.98 -7.92
C ASP A 358 16.04 10.52 -9.30
N VAL A 359 14.84 9.96 -9.38
CA VAL A 359 14.18 9.51 -10.62
C VAL A 359 13.34 10.63 -11.23
N SER A 360 12.70 11.44 -10.41
CA SER A 360 11.94 12.59 -10.89
C SER A 360 12.24 13.84 -10.09
N ARG A 361 12.02 15.00 -10.74
CA ARG A 361 11.91 16.28 -10.04
C ARG A 361 10.61 16.29 -9.24
N ARG A 362 10.55 17.12 -8.21
CA ARG A 362 9.30 17.39 -7.51
C ARG A 362 8.27 17.94 -8.49
N LYS A 363 7.10 17.31 -8.58
CA LYS A 363 6.02 17.65 -9.50
C LYS A 363 4.66 17.41 -8.87
N ARG A 364 3.61 17.95 -9.47
CA ARG A 364 2.24 17.69 -9.01
C ARG A 364 1.96 16.20 -9.02
N GLY A 365 1.48 15.72 -7.91
CA GLY A 365 1.06 14.33 -7.70
C GLY A 365 1.40 13.81 -6.31
N MET A 366 0.62 12.84 -5.92
CA MET A 366 0.84 11.97 -4.78
C MET A 366 1.20 10.59 -5.35
N PHE A 367 2.28 9.98 -4.87
CA PHE A 367 2.81 8.72 -5.38
C PHE A 367 2.77 7.68 -4.28
N ASP A 368 1.66 6.92 -4.20
CA ASP A 368 1.31 6.14 -3.01
C ASP A 368 1.63 4.66 -3.07
N LYS A 369 1.56 4.06 -4.24
CA LYS A 369 1.75 2.61 -4.38
C LYS A 369 2.70 2.31 -5.53
N PHE A 370 3.55 1.31 -5.33
CA PHE A 370 4.45 0.78 -6.36
C PHE A 370 4.43 -0.74 -6.35
N ILE A 371 4.61 -1.31 -7.53
CA ILE A 371 4.82 -2.74 -7.76
C ILE A 371 6.00 -2.90 -8.69
N ALA A 372 6.94 -3.77 -8.33
CA ALA A 372 8.08 -4.11 -9.15
C ALA A 372 7.76 -5.36 -9.99
N ARG A 373 7.86 -5.25 -11.32
CA ARG A 373 7.61 -6.33 -12.29
C ARG A 373 8.42 -6.11 -13.56
N ASP A 374 8.77 -7.18 -14.24
CA ASP A 374 9.24 -7.16 -15.62
C ASP A 374 7.98 -7.08 -16.53
N ILE A 375 7.59 -5.85 -16.91
CA ILE A 375 6.33 -5.59 -17.64
C ILE A 375 6.46 -5.92 -19.12
N ASP A 376 7.61 -5.68 -19.71
CA ASP A 376 7.83 -5.86 -21.16
C ASP A 376 8.54 -7.16 -21.53
N GLY A 377 9.00 -7.91 -20.52
CA GLY A 377 9.62 -9.22 -20.70
C GLY A 377 11.06 -9.15 -21.17
N ASP A 378 11.76 -8.04 -20.93
CA ASP A 378 13.16 -7.84 -21.35
C ASP A 378 14.19 -8.34 -20.32
N GLY A 379 13.73 -8.67 -19.11
CA GLY A 379 14.50 -9.32 -18.05
C GLY A 379 15.06 -8.35 -17.01
N ASP A 380 14.74 -7.08 -17.08
CA ASP A 380 14.97 -6.12 -15.98
C ASP A 380 13.64 -5.78 -15.26
N ILE A 381 13.74 -5.14 -14.10
CA ILE A 381 12.57 -4.86 -13.26
C ILE A 381 12.06 -3.46 -13.48
N ASP A 382 10.85 -3.37 -13.96
CA ASP A 382 10.11 -2.13 -14.10
C ASP A 382 9.33 -1.77 -12.84
N LEU A 383 8.82 -0.56 -12.81
CA LEU A 383 8.04 -0.04 -11.70
C LEU A 383 6.69 0.48 -12.17
N LEU A 384 5.63 -0.23 -11.80
CA LEU A 384 4.27 0.30 -11.85
C LEU A 384 4.04 1.19 -10.64
N GLY A 385 3.38 2.33 -10.83
CA GLY A 385 3.06 3.23 -9.74
C GLY A 385 1.72 3.94 -9.93
N THR A 386 1.18 4.45 -8.84
CA THR A 386 0.01 5.33 -8.86
C THR A 386 0.41 6.78 -8.71
N ARG A 387 -0.35 7.65 -9.36
CA ARG A 387 -0.25 9.10 -9.24
C ARG A 387 -1.64 9.67 -9.01
N GLY A 388 -1.86 10.23 -7.84
CA GLY A 388 -3.11 10.89 -7.45
C GLY A 388 -2.95 12.40 -7.28
N ASN A 389 -4.05 13.10 -7.04
CA ASN A 389 -4.12 14.55 -6.76
C ASN A 389 -3.40 15.43 -7.79
N SER A 390 -3.47 15.07 -9.05
CA SER A 390 -2.72 15.70 -10.13
C SER A 390 -3.50 15.95 -11.42
N ALA A 391 -4.84 15.90 -11.36
CA ALA A 391 -5.70 16.01 -12.56
C ALA A 391 -5.16 17.03 -13.60
N PRO A 392 -5.10 16.67 -14.89
CA PRO A 392 -5.64 15.46 -15.54
C PRO A 392 -4.63 14.28 -15.64
N PHE A 393 -3.62 14.21 -14.77
CA PHE A 393 -2.52 13.23 -14.85
C PHE A 393 -2.65 12.10 -13.84
N ASP A 394 -3.81 11.98 -13.18
CA ASP A 394 -4.08 10.91 -12.24
C ASP A 394 -4.19 9.56 -12.94
N GLY A 395 -3.76 8.51 -12.25
CA GLY A 395 -3.86 7.15 -12.75
C GLY A 395 -2.62 6.31 -12.48
N VAL A 396 -2.56 5.19 -13.17
CA VAL A 396 -1.42 4.27 -13.15
C VAL A 396 -0.40 4.70 -14.19
N PHE A 397 0.86 4.63 -13.84
CA PHE A 397 1.99 4.86 -14.75
C PHE A 397 3.00 3.72 -14.63
N TRP A 398 3.78 3.54 -15.65
CA TRP A 398 4.86 2.59 -15.73
C TRP A 398 6.18 3.31 -15.98
N LEU A 399 7.21 2.94 -15.24
CA LEU A 399 8.59 3.36 -15.44
C LEU A 399 9.38 2.16 -15.95
N GLU A 400 9.66 2.16 -17.25
CA GLU A 400 10.52 1.17 -17.90
C GLU A 400 11.96 1.38 -17.42
N GLN A 401 12.58 0.34 -16.85
CA GLN A 401 14.01 0.31 -16.59
C GLN A 401 14.73 -0.02 -17.90
N GLN A 402 15.76 0.73 -18.20
CA GLN A 402 16.62 0.46 -19.36
C GLN A 402 18.08 0.33 -18.89
N ARG A 403 18.59 -0.88 -18.86
CA ARG A 403 19.99 -1.14 -18.50
C ARG A 403 20.90 -0.90 -19.70
N THR A 404 21.89 -0.03 -19.55
CA THR A 404 22.87 0.28 -20.59
C THR A 404 24.28 0.21 -20.04
N GLU A 405 25.28 -0.14 -20.91
CA GLU A 405 26.70 -0.19 -20.49
C GLU A 405 27.22 1.18 -20.00
N GLU A 406 26.65 2.28 -20.52
CA GLU A 406 26.96 3.64 -20.09
C GLU A 406 25.65 4.34 -19.69
N PRO A 407 25.25 4.30 -18.42
CA PRO A 407 24.01 4.93 -17.95
C PRO A 407 24.02 6.43 -18.26
N SER A 408 22.95 6.92 -18.87
CA SER A 408 22.77 8.35 -19.11
C SER A 408 21.60 8.88 -18.28
N ALA A 409 21.85 9.79 -17.36
CA ALA A 409 20.80 10.49 -16.67
C ALA A 409 19.95 11.29 -17.67
N ARG A 410 18.63 11.07 -17.69
CA ARG A 410 17.70 11.85 -18.53
C ARG A 410 17.57 13.30 -18.08
N PHE A 411 17.98 13.61 -16.87
CA PHE A 411 18.07 14.97 -16.34
C PHE A 411 19.24 15.08 -15.37
N THR A 412 19.77 16.26 -15.21
CA THR A 412 20.79 16.52 -14.19
C THR A 412 20.16 16.30 -12.81
N PRO A 413 20.74 15.45 -11.95
CA PRO A 413 20.25 15.24 -10.60
C PRO A 413 20.09 16.58 -9.89
N ALA A 414 18.97 16.76 -9.18
CA ALA A 414 18.76 17.94 -8.37
C ALA A 414 19.83 18.00 -7.30
N ARG A 415 20.46 19.17 -7.10
CA ARG A 415 21.31 19.37 -5.93
C ARG A 415 20.44 19.24 -4.69
N GLN A 416 21.01 18.71 -3.62
CA GLN A 416 20.26 18.46 -2.38
C GLN A 416 19.55 19.71 -1.85
N ASN A 417 20.12 20.89 -2.03
CA ASN A 417 19.54 22.16 -1.65
C ASN A 417 18.56 22.76 -2.68
N GLU A 418 18.55 22.26 -3.91
CA GLU A 418 17.66 22.68 -5.00
C GLU A 418 16.46 21.74 -5.17
N SER A 419 16.60 20.50 -4.70
CA SER A 419 15.60 19.44 -4.86
C SER A 419 14.21 19.78 -4.32
N PRO A 420 14.02 20.51 -3.20
CA PRO A 420 12.70 20.91 -2.72
C PRO A 420 12.02 21.99 -3.56
N GLU A 421 12.80 22.76 -4.30
CA GLU A 421 12.38 24.03 -4.92
C GLU A 421 12.35 23.96 -6.45
N MET A 422 12.48 22.75 -7.03
CA MET A 422 12.48 22.64 -8.49
C MET A 422 11.07 22.88 -9.04
N PRO A 423 10.93 23.82 -10.00
CA PRO A 423 9.64 24.09 -10.63
C PRO A 423 9.13 22.85 -11.36
N LEU A 424 7.81 22.75 -11.46
CA LEU A 424 7.16 21.75 -12.31
C LEU A 424 7.62 21.95 -13.77
N PRO A 425 7.84 20.85 -14.51
CA PRO A 425 8.25 20.93 -15.90
C PRO A 425 7.21 21.61 -16.79
#